data_7d0fbca790d1d8334e5688d6b50bd928
#
_entry.id   7d0fbca790d1d8334e5688d6b50bd928
#
_cell.length_a   1.000
_cell.length_b   1.000
_cell.length_c   1.000
_cell.angle_alpha   90.00
_cell.angle_beta   90.00
_cell.angle_gamma   90.00
#
_symmetry.space_group_name_H-M   'P 1'
#
loop_
_entity.id
_entity.type
_entity.pdbx_description
1 polymer ?
#
loop_
_entity_poly.entity_id
_entity_poly.type
_entity_poly.pdbx_seq_one_letter_code
_entity_poly.pdbx_strand_id
1 'polypeptide(L)'
;FGEADFLPGLVIDKFSDVLVVQSLALGIDKFKEKIVDILKDILEKDGIHIRGVYERSDAKVRKNEGLERIKGFIGNEFDTNVEIVENGVKYYVDVKEGQKTGFFLDQKYNRQSIRKLCKDAKVLDCFTHTGSFALNAGQAGAKSVLGLDASELGVEQAIKNAELNGLSDTVKFECADVFDKLPELEKAGEKFDVVILDPPAFTKSRNSIKTAVKGYR
;
A
#
# COMPACT_ATOMS: atom_id res chain seq x y z
N PHE A 1 10.80 -0.29 -11.08
CA PHE A 1 12.26 -0.25 -11.31
C PHE A 1 12.96 0.09 -10.01
N GLY A 2 14.12 -0.51 -9.77
CA GLY A 2 14.85 -0.27 -8.54
C GLY A 2 16.17 -1.05 -8.46
N GLU A 3 16.48 -1.47 -7.26
CA GLU A 3 17.75 -2.12 -6.95
C GLU A 3 17.97 -3.44 -7.70
N ALA A 4 16.89 -4.20 -7.94
CA ALA A 4 16.92 -5.44 -8.72
C ALA A 4 17.23 -5.20 -10.22
N ASP A 5 17.08 -3.95 -10.70
CA ASP A 5 17.37 -3.52 -12.07
C ASP A 5 18.75 -2.86 -12.17
N PHE A 6 19.63 -3.09 -11.20
CA PHE A 6 20.97 -2.50 -11.08
C PHE A 6 20.96 -0.96 -10.93
N LEU A 7 19.90 -0.40 -10.38
CA LEU A 7 19.75 1.02 -10.09
C LEU A 7 19.60 1.28 -8.57
N PRO A 8 20.64 0.99 -7.76
CA PRO A 8 20.56 1.15 -6.31
C PRO A 8 20.31 2.61 -5.94
N GLY A 9 19.37 2.81 -5.00
CA GLY A 9 18.96 4.14 -4.58
C GLY A 9 17.89 4.79 -5.46
N LEU A 10 17.37 4.10 -6.47
CA LEU A 10 16.22 4.50 -7.25
C LEU A 10 15.06 3.55 -6.98
N VAL A 11 13.86 4.11 -6.80
CA VAL A 11 12.59 3.37 -6.90
C VAL A 11 11.69 4.13 -7.86
N ILE A 12 11.12 3.44 -8.84
CA ILE A 12 10.08 3.98 -9.70
C ILE A 12 8.95 2.97 -9.77
N ASP A 13 7.81 3.34 -9.18
CA ASP A 13 6.58 2.56 -9.23
C ASP A 13 5.62 3.18 -10.24
N LYS A 14 4.96 2.31 -11.03
CA LYS A 14 3.93 2.71 -11.98
C LYS A 14 2.56 2.37 -11.45
N PHE A 15 1.72 3.38 -11.28
CA PHE A 15 0.31 3.28 -10.90
C PHE A 15 -0.55 3.74 -12.08
N SER A 16 -1.17 2.80 -12.79
CA SER A 16 -1.92 3.09 -14.02
C SER A 16 -1.06 3.89 -15.04
N ASP A 17 -1.35 5.15 -15.24
CA ASP A 17 -0.68 6.09 -16.15
C ASP A 17 0.21 7.12 -15.42
N VAL A 18 0.54 6.86 -14.16
CA VAL A 18 1.37 7.74 -13.32
C VAL A 18 2.62 7.00 -12.87
N LEU A 19 3.76 7.69 -12.85
CA LEU A 19 4.99 7.23 -12.23
C LEU A 19 5.19 7.90 -10.87
N VAL A 20 5.61 7.13 -9.88
CA VAL A 20 6.07 7.65 -8.60
C VAL A 20 7.55 7.34 -8.43
N VAL A 21 8.35 8.37 -8.26
CA VAL A 21 9.81 8.29 -8.23
C VAL A 21 10.32 8.56 -6.82
N GLN A 22 11.22 7.72 -6.36
CA GLN A 22 11.97 7.94 -5.13
C GLN A 22 13.46 7.85 -5.41
N SER A 23 14.18 8.93 -5.15
CA SER A 23 15.63 9.01 -5.27
C SER A 23 16.26 9.05 -3.88
N LEU A 24 17.10 8.08 -3.56
CA LEU A 24 17.68 7.90 -2.23
C LEU A 24 19.19 8.15 -2.18
N ALA A 25 19.87 8.17 -3.33
CA ALA A 25 21.31 8.33 -3.45
C ALA A 25 21.67 9.56 -4.30
N LEU A 26 22.76 10.25 -3.94
CA LEU A 26 23.20 11.49 -4.59
C LEU A 26 23.43 11.32 -6.10
N GLY A 27 24.01 10.20 -6.52
CA GLY A 27 24.25 9.92 -7.95
C GLY A 27 22.94 9.80 -8.75
N ILE A 28 21.97 9.10 -8.19
CA ILE A 28 20.62 8.95 -8.77
C ILE A 28 19.89 10.31 -8.80
N ASP A 29 19.97 11.07 -7.71
CA ASP A 29 19.29 12.36 -7.61
C ASP A 29 19.70 13.35 -8.69
N LYS A 30 20.98 13.35 -9.07
CA LYS A 30 21.52 14.19 -10.15
C LYS A 30 20.98 13.82 -11.53
N PHE A 31 20.59 12.57 -11.74
CA PHE A 31 20.15 12.05 -13.04
C PHE A 31 18.67 11.68 -13.08
N LYS A 32 17.94 11.86 -11.98
CA LYS A 32 16.56 11.39 -11.85
C LYS A 32 15.62 11.88 -12.97
N GLU A 33 15.68 13.17 -13.32
CA GLU A 33 14.84 13.72 -14.39
C GLU A 33 15.16 13.08 -15.74
N LYS A 34 16.45 12.95 -16.07
CA LYS A 34 16.89 12.27 -17.29
C LYS A 34 16.47 10.80 -17.33
N ILE A 35 16.54 10.11 -16.18
CA ILE A 35 16.08 8.72 -16.06
C ILE A 35 14.57 8.64 -16.30
N VAL A 36 13.80 9.56 -15.71
CA VAL A 36 12.35 9.66 -15.90
C VAL A 36 12.00 9.88 -17.37
N ASP A 37 12.67 10.82 -18.05
CA ASP A 37 12.43 11.12 -19.47
C ASP A 37 12.71 9.89 -20.34
N ILE A 38 13.85 9.23 -20.13
CA ILE A 38 14.19 7.99 -20.85
C ILE A 38 13.14 6.90 -20.61
N LEU A 39 12.70 6.74 -19.36
CA LEU A 39 11.69 5.74 -19.02
C LEU A 39 10.34 6.06 -19.70
N LYS A 40 9.92 7.32 -19.71
CA LYS A 40 8.71 7.73 -20.43
C LYS A 40 8.81 7.44 -21.92
N ASP A 41 9.95 7.73 -22.56
CA ASP A 41 10.18 7.44 -23.97
C ASP A 41 10.12 5.92 -24.27
N ILE A 42 10.62 5.09 -23.36
CA ILE A 42 10.54 3.62 -23.49
C ILE A 42 9.09 3.16 -23.37
N LEU A 43 8.38 3.62 -22.35
CA LEU A 43 6.98 3.25 -22.11
C LEU A 43 6.07 3.71 -23.25
N GLU A 44 6.30 4.90 -23.80
CA GLU A 44 5.54 5.42 -24.95
C GLU A 44 5.74 4.53 -26.21
N LYS A 45 6.95 4.04 -26.45
CA LYS A 45 7.22 3.07 -27.55
C LYS A 45 6.49 1.75 -27.36
N ASP A 46 6.24 1.37 -26.10
CA ASP A 46 5.45 0.18 -25.74
C ASP A 46 3.93 0.47 -25.72
N GLY A 47 3.50 1.66 -26.14
CA GLY A 47 2.10 2.08 -26.16
C GLY A 47 1.55 2.46 -24.78
N ILE A 48 2.42 2.72 -23.80
CA ILE A 48 2.05 3.09 -22.45
C ILE A 48 2.27 4.59 -22.26
N HIS A 49 1.20 5.36 -22.33
CA HIS A 49 1.24 6.79 -22.08
C HIS A 49 1.29 7.12 -20.59
N ILE A 50 2.23 7.98 -20.18
CA ILE A 50 2.36 8.46 -18.80
C ILE A 50 1.90 9.91 -18.72
N ARG A 51 0.76 10.15 -18.01
CA ARG A 51 0.19 11.50 -17.85
C ARG A 51 0.93 12.35 -16.83
N GLY A 52 1.64 11.73 -15.87
CA GLY A 52 2.32 12.50 -14.85
C GLY A 52 3.32 11.71 -14.01
N VAL A 53 4.19 12.46 -13.33
CA VAL A 53 5.23 11.92 -12.46
C VAL A 53 5.21 12.66 -11.12
N TYR A 54 5.20 11.91 -10.02
CA TYR A 54 5.27 12.46 -8.68
C TYR A 54 6.53 11.98 -7.95
N GLU A 55 7.25 12.87 -7.32
CA GLU A 55 8.45 12.53 -6.53
C GLU A 55 8.10 12.33 -5.06
N ARG A 56 8.52 11.21 -4.49
CA ARG A 56 8.40 10.81 -3.09
C ARG A 56 9.77 10.60 -2.46
N SER A 57 10.71 11.50 -2.72
CA SER A 57 12.07 11.50 -2.16
C SER A 57 12.10 12.08 -0.74
N ASP A 58 11.13 11.72 0.09
CA ASP A 58 10.96 12.21 1.46
C ASP A 58 11.50 11.26 2.55
N ALA A 59 12.23 10.21 2.16
CA ALA A 59 12.82 9.27 3.09
C ALA A 59 13.98 9.88 3.91
N LYS A 60 14.06 9.50 5.20
CA LYS A 60 15.09 10.05 6.12
C LYS A 60 16.53 9.70 5.70
N VAL A 61 16.71 8.57 4.99
CA VAL A 61 18.03 8.08 4.55
C VAL A 61 18.74 9.08 3.63
N ARG A 62 18.00 9.92 2.89
CA ARG A 62 18.57 10.95 2.01
C ARG A 62 19.53 11.90 2.74
N LYS A 63 19.30 12.16 4.02
CA LYS A 63 20.21 13.00 4.83
C LYS A 63 21.61 12.44 4.97
N ASN A 64 21.77 11.10 4.89
CA ASN A 64 23.07 10.44 4.92
C ASN A 64 23.89 10.74 3.66
N GLU A 65 23.21 11.06 2.55
CA GLU A 65 23.78 11.45 1.26
C GLU A 65 23.92 12.98 1.10
N GLY A 66 23.60 13.75 2.16
CA GLY A 66 23.59 15.21 2.10
C GLY A 66 22.44 15.80 1.29
N LEU A 67 21.37 15.02 1.05
CA LEU A 67 20.21 15.42 0.27
C LEU A 67 19.05 15.87 1.16
N GLU A 68 18.33 16.89 0.71
CA GLU A 68 17.08 17.31 1.33
C GLU A 68 15.93 16.36 1.00
N ARG A 69 14.91 16.33 1.87
CA ARG A 69 13.69 15.59 1.63
C ARG A 69 12.81 16.38 0.65
N ILE A 70 12.38 15.72 -0.43
CA ILE A 70 11.59 16.33 -1.51
C ILE A 70 10.31 15.54 -1.73
N LYS A 71 9.18 16.25 -1.90
CA LYS A 71 7.90 15.78 -2.42
C LYS A 71 7.39 16.79 -3.44
N GLY A 72 6.91 16.33 -4.58
CA GLY A 72 6.35 17.23 -5.58
C GLY A 72 6.16 16.60 -6.95
N PHE A 73 5.59 17.38 -7.84
CA PHE A 73 5.44 16.99 -9.23
C PHE A 73 6.77 17.15 -9.98
N ILE A 74 7.07 16.21 -10.88
CA ILE A 74 8.10 16.38 -11.91
C ILE A 74 7.35 16.67 -13.20
N GLY A 75 7.40 17.92 -13.64
CA GLY A 75 6.62 18.44 -14.75
C GLY A 75 5.24 18.97 -14.35
N ASN A 76 4.20 18.61 -15.06
CA ASN A 76 2.85 19.12 -14.85
C ASN A 76 2.15 18.50 -13.62
N GLU A 77 1.30 19.28 -12.97
CA GLU A 77 0.42 18.80 -11.90
C GLU A 77 -0.71 17.94 -12.48
N PHE A 78 -1.15 16.96 -11.68
CA PHE A 78 -2.26 16.07 -11.99
C PHE A 78 -3.00 15.65 -10.70
N ASP A 79 -4.17 15.01 -10.84
CA ASP A 79 -4.87 14.41 -9.71
C ASP A 79 -4.05 13.24 -9.16
N THR A 80 -3.61 13.37 -7.89
CA THR A 80 -2.76 12.40 -7.19
C THR A 80 -3.51 11.18 -6.68
N ASN A 81 -4.84 11.18 -6.74
CA ASN A 81 -5.66 10.01 -6.44
C ASN A 81 -5.85 9.16 -7.70
N VAL A 82 -5.12 8.06 -7.81
CA VAL A 82 -4.99 7.26 -9.02
C VAL A 82 -5.76 5.94 -8.87
N GLU A 83 -6.67 5.65 -9.79
CA GLU A 83 -7.31 4.33 -9.86
C GLU A 83 -6.35 3.32 -10.47
N ILE A 84 -6.15 2.19 -9.76
CA ILE A 84 -5.37 1.04 -10.24
C ILE A 84 -6.21 -0.24 -10.19
N VAL A 85 -5.79 -1.24 -10.94
CA VAL A 85 -6.35 -2.58 -10.89
C VAL A 85 -5.25 -3.59 -10.58
N GLU A 86 -5.43 -4.36 -9.50
CA GLU A 86 -4.54 -5.46 -9.14
C GLU A 86 -5.35 -6.72 -8.85
N ASN A 87 -5.03 -7.84 -9.49
CA ASN A 87 -5.72 -9.12 -9.32
C ASN A 87 -7.25 -9.03 -9.56
N GLY A 88 -7.70 -8.08 -10.41
CA GLY A 88 -9.11 -7.83 -10.68
C GLY A 88 -9.83 -7.01 -9.61
N VAL A 89 -9.12 -6.50 -8.62
CA VAL A 89 -9.63 -5.56 -7.60
C VAL A 89 -9.16 -4.16 -7.93
N LYS A 90 -10.05 -3.20 -7.85
CA LYS A 90 -9.78 -1.77 -8.07
C LYS A 90 -9.42 -1.08 -6.76
N TYR A 91 -8.49 -0.15 -6.83
CA TYR A 91 -8.09 0.68 -5.69
C TYR A 91 -7.88 2.11 -6.12
N TYR A 92 -8.25 3.05 -5.26
CA TYR A 92 -7.69 4.39 -5.30
C TYR A 92 -6.39 4.41 -4.53
N VAL A 93 -5.33 4.90 -5.16
CA VAL A 93 -4.00 5.07 -4.59
C VAL A 93 -3.67 6.55 -4.55
N ASP A 94 -3.47 7.10 -3.36
CA ASP A 94 -2.96 8.46 -3.21
C ASP A 94 -1.44 8.45 -3.30
N VAL A 95 -0.91 8.86 -4.46
CA VAL A 95 0.54 8.89 -4.70
C VAL A 95 1.25 10.02 -3.97
N LYS A 96 0.49 11.01 -3.46
CA LYS A 96 1.01 12.15 -2.69
C LYS A 96 1.11 11.85 -1.20
N GLU A 97 0.04 11.36 -0.58
CA GLU A 97 -0.04 11.17 0.88
C GLU A 97 -0.04 9.70 1.30
N GLY A 98 -0.25 8.76 0.37
CA GLY A 98 -0.24 7.33 0.65
C GLY A 98 1.10 6.83 1.22
N GLN A 99 1.09 5.67 1.86
CA GLN A 99 2.30 5.07 2.43
C GLN A 99 3.29 4.65 1.33
N LYS A 100 4.59 4.72 1.62
CA LYS A 100 5.68 4.47 0.65
C LYS A 100 5.49 5.36 -0.59
N THR A 101 5.34 4.75 -1.75
CA THR A 101 5.03 5.41 -3.04
C THR A 101 3.54 5.54 -3.30
N GLY A 102 2.69 5.02 -2.40
CA GLY A 102 1.22 5.06 -2.48
C GLY A 102 0.55 3.71 -2.18
N PHE A 103 1.19 2.60 -2.54
CA PHE A 103 0.64 1.25 -2.38
C PHE A 103 1.75 0.21 -2.18
N PHE A 104 1.44 -0.91 -1.49
CA PHE A 104 2.38 -1.99 -1.23
C PHE A 104 2.39 -3.02 -2.37
N LEU A 105 3.08 -2.73 -3.47
CA LEU A 105 3.12 -3.57 -4.66
C LEU A 105 3.75 -4.96 -4.42
N ASP A 106 4.66 -5.05 -3.46
CA ASP A 106 5.33 -6.28 -3.04
C ASP A 106 4.37 -7.34 -2.48
N GLN A 107 3.22 -6.92 -1.94
CA GLN A 107 2.20 -7.81 -1.38
C GLN A 107 1.21 -8.39 -2.42
N LYS A 108 1.35 -8.08 -3.70
CA LYS A 108 0.44 -8.49 -4.78
C LYS A 108 0.10 -10.00 -4.75
N TYR A 109 1.13 -10.82 -4.66
CA TYR A 109 0.95 -12.28 -4.68
C TYR A 109 0.43 -12.82 -3.35
N ASN A 110 0.76 -12.19 -2.22
CA ASN A 110 0.20 -12.53 -0.92
C ASN A 110 -1.30 -12.24 -0.90
N ARG A 111 -1.73 -11.07 -1.38
CA ARG A 111 -3.16 -10.74 -1.54
C ARG A 111 -3.90 -11.74 -2.44
N GLN A 112 -3.27 -12.18 -3.52
CA GLN A 112 -3.85 -13.19 -4.40
C GLN A 112 -3.93 -14.57 -3.72
N SER A 113 -2.92 -14.95 -2.94
CA SER A 113 -2.81 -16.30 -2.37
C SER A 113 -3.86 -16.57 -1.29
N ILE A 114 -4.30 -15.57 -0.53
CA ILE A 114 -5.32 -15.75 0.52
C ILE A 114 -6.71 -16.05 -0.05
N ARG A 115 -6.97 -15.69 -1.32
CA ARG A 115 -8.29 -15.83 -1.95
C ARG A 115 -8.85 -17.23 -1.89
N LYS A 116 -7.97 -18.24 -2.05
CA LYS A 116 -8.35 -19.67 -1.99
C LYS A 116 -8.91 -20.12 -0.64
N LEU A 117 -8.63 -19.35 0.44
CA LEU A 117 -9.09 -19.63 1.80
C LEU A 117 -10.38 -18.89 2.16
N CYS A 118 -10.77 -17.89 1.36
CA CYS A 118 -11.80 -16.92 1.75
C CYS A 118 -13.21 -17.25 1.23
N LYS A 119 -13.36 -18.17 0.28
CA LYS A 119 -14.69 -18.52 -0.26
C LYS A 119 -15.61 -19.04 0.85
N ASP A 120 -16.79 -18.43 0.96
CA ASP A 120 -17.83 -18.72 1.96
C ASP A 120 -17.37 -18.52 3.44
N ALA A 121 -16.18 -17.93 3.64
CA ALA A 121 -15.56 -17.73 4.95
C ALA A 121 -16.00 -16.40 5.60
N LYS A 122 -16.02 -16.38 6.93
CA LYS A 122 -16.03 -15.17 7.74
C LYS A 122 -14.58 -14.76 8.01
N VAL A 123 -14.17 -13.59 7.52
CA VAL A 123 -12.77 -13.13 7.48
C VAL A 123 -12.56 -11.93 8.40
N LEU A 124 -11.47 -11.92 9.14
CA LEU A 124 -10.95 -10.77 9.87
C LEU A 124 -9.61 -10.35 9.26
N ASP A 125 -9.50 -9.08 8.87
CA ASP A 125 -8.27 -8.48 8.35
C ASP A 125 -7.77 -7.41 9.32
N CYS A 126 -6.75 -7.77 10.11
CA CYS A 126 -6.12 -6.90 11.08
C CYS A 126 -5.01 -6.06 10.41
N PHE A 127 -4.97 -4.77 10.75
CA PHE A 127 -4.06 -3.80 10.12
C PHE A 127 -4.34 -3.64 8.62
N THR A 128 -5.63 -3.55 8.29
CA THR A 128 -6.14 -3.60 6.91
C THR A 128 -5.67 -2.44 6.02
N HIS A 129 -5.20 -1.33 6.63
CA HIS A 129 -4.77 -0.10 5.96
C HIS A 129 -5.86 0.41 5.01
N THR A 130 -5.65 0.40 3.70
CA THR A 130 -6.64 0.80 2.68
C THR A 130 -7.50 -0.36 2.18
N GLY A 131 -7.58 -1.46 2.92
CA GLY A 131 -8.48 -2.58 2.69
C GLY A 131 -7.99 -3.61 1.68
N SER A 132 -6.72 -3.62 1.32
CA SER A 132 -6.27 -4.40 0.17
C SER A 132 -6.41 -5.92 0.33
N PHE A 133 -6.14 -6.49 1.50
CA PHE A 133 -6.39 -7.90 1.79
C PHE A 133 -7.89 -8.19 1.94
N ALA A 134 -8.61 -7.36 2.70
CA ALA A 134 -10.05 -7.48 2.91
C ALA A 134 -10.83 -7.50 1.59
N LEU A 135 -10.48 -6.64 0.64
CA LEU A 135 -11.12 -6.57 -0.68
C LEU A 135 -10.81 -7.80 -1.54
N ASN A 136 -9.59 -8.35 -1.47
CA ASN A 136 -9.27 -9.62 -2.13
C ASN A 136 -10.06 -10.80 -1.52
N ALA A 137 -10.29 -10.80 -0.21
CA ALA A 137 -11.16 -11.78 0.44
C ALA A 137 -12.62 -11.63 -0.01
N GLY A 138 -13.16 -10.42 -0.05
CA GLY A 138 -14.51 -10.14 -0.55
C GLY A 138 -14.69 -10.56 -2.00
N GLN A 139 -13.74 -10.19 -2.88
CA GLN A 139 -13.75 -10.56 -4.30
C GLN A 139 -13.66 -12.09 -4.52
N ALA A 140 -13.07 -12.82 -3.58
CA ALA A 140 -13.01 -14.28 -3.62
C ALA A 140 -14.30 -14.97 -3.15
N GLY A 141 -15.34 -14.22 -2.79
CA GLY A 141 -16.63 -14.73 -2.33
C GLY A 141 -16.68 -15.04 -0.83
N ALA A 142 -15.96 -14.27 -0.01
CA ALA A 142 -16.14 -14.35 1.44
C ALA A 142 -17.59 -14.08 1.84
N LYS A 143 -18.09 -14.77 2.86
CA LYS A 143 -19.42 -14.53 3.43
C LYS A 143 -19.53 -13.17 4.09
N SER A 144 -18.50 -12.78 4.81
CA SER A 144 -18.35 -11.45 5.41
C SER A 144 -16.88 -11.18 5.71
N VAL A 145 -16.48 -9.93 5.63
CA VAL A 145 -15.12 -9.48 5.96
C VAL A 145 -15.21 -8.28 6.88
N LEU A 146 -14.46 -8.30 7.97
CA LEU A 146 -14.23 -7.16 8.84
C LEU A 146 -12.76 -6.75 8.75
N GLY A 147 -12.48 -5.54 8.27
CA GLY A 147 -11.15 -4.94 8.25
C GLY A 147 -10.99 -3.95 9.40
N LEU A 148 -9.89 -4.04 10.14
CA LEU A 148 -9.56 -3.18 11.26
C LEU A 148 -8.27 -2.41 10.99
N ASP A 149 -8.28 -1.10 11.22
CA ASP A 149 -7.08 -0.26 11.23
C ASP A 149 -7.24 0.93 12.18
N ALA A 150 -6.17 1.37 12.78
CA ALA A 150 -6.17 2.54 13.66
C ALA A 150 -6.14 3.88 12.90
N SER A 151 -5.88 3.87 11.59
CA SER A 151 -5.82 5.05 10.73
C SER A 151 -7.20 5.37 10.19
N GLU A 152 -7.82 6.46 10.66
CA GLU A 152 -9.10 6.95 10.13
C GLU A 152 -9.04 7.19 8.61
N LEU A 153 -7.98 7.84 8.12
CA LEU A 153 -7.79 8.07 6.68
C LEU A 153 -7.62 6.76 5.89
N GLY A 154 -6.97 5.76 6.49
CA GLY A 154 -6.84 4.43 5.89
C GLY A 154 -8.19 3.74 5.76
N VAL A 155 -8.99 3.78 6.81
CA VAL A 155 -10.35 3.20 6.85
C VAL A 155 -11.30 3.91 5.88
N GLU A 156 -11.28 5.24 5.83
CA GLU A 156 -12.06 6.01 4.86
C GLU A 156 -11.72 5.62 3.41
N GLN A 157 -10.43 5.45 3.12
CA GLN A 157 -9.98 5.01 1.80
C GLN A 157 -10.38 3.55 1.52
N ALA A 158 -10.33 2.67 2.53
CA ALA A 158 -10.78 1.29 2.41
C ALA A 158 -12.29 1.19 2.10
N ILE A 159 -13.11 2.02 2.72
CA ILE A 159 -14.56 2.12 2.44
C ILE A 159 -14.79 2.54 0.98
N LYS A 160 -14.11 3.60 0.50
CA LYS A 160 -14.19 4.03 -0.90
C LYS A 160 -13.76 2.93 -1.87
N ASN A 161 -12.73 2.17 -1.52
CA ASN A 161 -12.28 1.03 -2.31
C ASN A 161 -13.32 -0.10 -2.32
N ALA A 162 -14.04 -0.36 -1.22
CA ALA A 162 -15.13 -1.33 -1.20
C ALA A 162 -16.29 -0.89 -2.10
N GLU A 163 -16.67 0.38 -2.07
CA GLU A 163 -17.69 0.97 -2.94
C GLU A 163 -17.31 0.84 -4.42
N LEU A 164 -16.05 1.16 -4.77
CA LEU A 164 -15.49 1.06 -6.13
C LEU A 164 -15.59 -0.36 -6.71
N ASN A 165 -15.55 -1.37 -5.85
CA ASN A 165 -15.64 -2.79 -6.23
C ASN A 165 -17.04 -3.39 -6.06
N GLY A 166 -18.04 -2.64 -5.57
CA GLY A 166 -19.36 -3.16 -5.27
C GLY A 166 -19.37 -4.19 -4.12
N LEU A 167 -18.42 -4.07 -3.18
CA LEU A 167 -18.23 -5.00 -2.07
C LEU A 167 -18.72 -4.46 -0.72
N SER A 168 -19.35 -3.29 -0.69
CA SER A 168 -19.75 -2.62 0.56
C SER A 168 -20.73 -3.41 1.42
N ASP A 169 -21.47 -4.36 0.86
CA ASP A 169 -22.37 -5.23 1.63
C ASP A 169 -21.61 -6.35 2.35
N THR A 170 -20.54 -6.86 1.74
CA THR A 170 -19.77 -8.01 2.24
C THR A 170 -18.56 -7.59 3.08
N VAL A 171 -17.90 -6.49 2.70
CA VAL A 171 -16.66 -6.00 3.34
C VAL A 171 -16.96 -4.74 4.13
N LYS A 172 -16.75 -4.80 5.43
CA LYS A 172 -16.91 -3.68 6.35
C LYS A 172 -15.58 -3.32 6.97
N PHE A 173 -15.41 -2.05 7.30
CA PHE A 173 -14.22 -1.53 7.94
C PHE A 173 -14.56 -0.79 9.23
N GLU A 174 -13.68 -0.91 10.22
CA GLU A 174 -13.82 -0.22 11.50
C GLU A 174 -12.49 0.44 11.86
N CYS A 175 -12.54 1.73 12.24
CA CYS A 175 -11.38 2.43 12.77
C CYS A 175 -11.21 2.05 14.23
N ALA A 176 -10.25 1.17 14.53
CA ALA A 176 -9.99 0.66 15.86
C ALA A 176 -8.53 0.24 16.02
N ASP A 177 -8.00 0.35 17.25
CA ASP A 177 -6.74 -0.31 17.59
C ASP A 177 -6.97 -1.82 17.65
N VAL A 178 -6.21 -2.58 16.88
CA VAL A 178 -6.32 -4.04 16.80
C VAL A 178 -6.11 -4.70 18.17
N PHE A 179 -5.19 -4.17 18.99
CA PHE A 179 -4.89 -4.72 20.31
C PHE A 179 -6.03 -4.52 21.32
N ASP A 180 -6.85 -3.50 21.15
CA ASP A 180 -8.04 -3.27 21.95
C ASP A 180 -9.23 -4.05 21.40
N LYS A 181 -9.37 -4.10 20.07
CA LYS A 181 -10.52 -4.73 19.41
C LYS A 181 -10.54 -6.25 19.49
N LEU A 182 -9.37 -6.91 19.38
CA LEU A 182 -9.31 -8.38 19.45
C LEU A 182 -9.86 -8.95 20.77
N PRO A 183 -9.50 -8.43 21.98
CA PRO A 183 -10.12 -8.86 23.23
C PRO A 183 -11.64 -8.62 23.31
N GLU A 184 -12.15 -7.54 22.68
CA GLU A 184 -13.59 -7.28 22.60
C GLU A 184 -14.31 -8.35 21.78
N LEU A 185 -13.77 -8.68 20.60
CA LEU A 185 -14.31 -9.73 19.71
C LEU A 185 -14.29 -11.11 20.40
N GLU A 186 -13.19 -11.43 21.07
CA GLU A 186 -13.08 -12.68 21.86
C GLU A 186 -14.14 -12.74 22.96
N LYS A 187 -14.30 -11.66 23.74
CA LYS A 187 -15.30 -11.58 24.83
C LYS A 187 -16.73 -11.66 24.30
N ALA A 188 -16.97 -11.15 23.08
CA ALA A 188 -18.26 -11.25 22.39
C ALA A 188 -18.51 -12.67 21.82
N GLY A 189 -17.53 -13.57 21.86
CA GLY A 189 -17.64 -14.92 21.31
C GLY A 189 -17.57 -14.97 19.78
N GLU A 190 -17.07 -13.89 19.14
CA GLU A 190 -16.91 -13.82 17.68
C GLU A 190 -15.89 -14.85 17.20
N LYS A 191 -16.20 -15.48 16.07
CA LYS A 191 -15.32 -16.47 15.45
C LYS A 191 -15.17 -16.16 13.98
N PHE A 192 -13.96 -16.35 13.47
CA PHE A 192 -13.60 -16.13 12.09
C PHE A 192 -12.97 -17.42 11.52
N ASP A 193 -13.26 -17.71 10.26
CA ASP A 193 -12.70 -18.86 9.56
C ASP A 193 -11.28 -18.55 9.06
N VAL A 194 -11.02 -17.26 8.73
CA VAL A 194 -9.72 -16.76 8.29
C VAL A 194 -9.40 -15.49 9.05
N VAL A 195 -8.18 -15.41 9.57
CA VAL A 195 -7.63 -14.20 10.19
C VAL A 195 -6.37 -13.83 9.44
N ILE A 196 -6.31 -12.58 8.95
CA ILE A 196 -5.17 -12.00 8.25
C ILE A 196 -4.46 -11.08 9.23
N LEU A 197 -3.15 -11.27 9.41
CA LEU A 197 -2.31 -10.46 10.29
C LEU A 197 -1.11 -9.96 9.49
N ASP A 198 -1.14 -8.69 9.08
CA ASP A 198 -0.04 -8.00 8.41
C ASP A 198 0.33 -6.72 9.17
N PRO A 199 0.82 -6.85 10.42
CA PRO A 199 1.09 -5.71 11.27
C PRO A 199 2.29 -4.90 10.78
N PRO A 200 2.34 -3.59 11.12
CA PRO A 200 3.53 -2.80 10.92
C PRO A 200 4.68 -3.33 11.77
N ALA A 201 5.92 -3.01 11.41
CA ALA A 201 7.07 -3.36 12.24
C ALA A 201 6.98 -2.68 13.62
N PHE A 202 6.77 -3.48 14.67
CA PHE A 202 6.64 -2.97 16.05
C PHE A 202 7.97 -2.50 16.65
N THR A 203 9.10 -2.73 15.97
CA THR A 203 10.39 -2.18 16.39
C THR A 203 11.15 -1.57 15.22
N LYS A 204 11.78 -0.43 15.49
CA LYS A 204 12.72 0.24 14.57
C LYS A 204 14.14 0.28 15.14
N SER A 205 14.37 -0.31 16.33
CA SER A 205 15.67 -0.29 17.00
C SER A 205 15.86 -1.55 17.86
N ARG A 206 17.13 -1.92 18.11
CA ARG A 206 17.48 -3.05 18.99
C ARG A 206 16.94 -2.88 20.41
N ASN A 207 16.81 -1.65 20.89
CA ASN A 207 16.37 -1.37 22.26
C ASN A 207 14.88 -1.67 22.49
N SER A 208 14.06 -1.71 21.43
CA SER A 208 12.61 -1.97 21.52
C SER A 208 12.21 -3.42 21.20
N ILE A 209 13.16 -4.33 21.02
CA ILE A 209 12.88 -5.75 20.66
C ILE A 209 11.99 -6.42 21.70
N LYS A 210 12.24 -6.25 23.02
CA LYS A 210 11.44 -6.88 24.07
C LYS A 210 9.97 -6.43 24.02
N THR A 211 9.72 -5.17 23.74
CA THR A 211 8.36 -4.62 23.57
C THR A 211 7.70 -5.15 22.31
N ALA A 212 8.45 -5.19 21.20
CA ALA A 212 7.95 -5.71 19.93
C ALA A 212 7.54 -7.18 20.00
N VAL A 213 8.33 -8.03 20.70
CA VAL A 213 8.00 -9.45 20.90
C VAL A 213 6.65 -9.62 21.61
N LYS A 214 6.27 -8.72 22.52
CA LYS A 214 4.94 -8.76 23.16
C LYS A 214 3.82 -8.43 22.16
N GLY A 215 4.07 -7.53 21.20
CA GLY A 215 3.10 -7.17 20.18
C GLY A 215 2.89 -8.26 19.11
N TYR A 216 3.86 -9.15 18.93
CA TYR A 216 3.75 -10.28 17.99
C TYR A 216 3.21 -11.56 18.63
N ARG A 217 2.92 -11.58 19.92
CA ARG A 217 2.33 -12.70 20.66
C ARG A 217 0.84 -12.53 20.87
#